data_66495cd1f9b26646a346e5cef8bdac47
#
_entry.id   66495cd1f9b26646a346e5cef8bdac47
#
_cell.length_a   1.000
_cell.length_b   1.000
_cell.length_c   1.000
_cell.angle_alpha   90.00
_cell.angle_beta   90.00
_cell.angle_gamma   90.00
#
_symmetry.space_group_name_H-M   'P 1'
#
loop_
_entity.id
_entity.type
_entity.pdbx_description
1 polymer ?
#
loop_
_entity_poly.entity_id
_entity_poly.type
_entity_poly.pdbx_seq_one_letter_code
_entity_poly.pdbx_strand_id
1 'polypeptide(L)' 'VRIMSFEELKEVFVDTLNCDADKVTMAASLTEDLQADSLDAVELNMAFEEKFGVTIADEDLGTLKTVGDIFNYLAARAA' A
#
# COMPACT_ATOMS: atom_id res chain seq x y z
N VAL A 1 1.50 -16.05 -13.58
CA VAL A 1 2.12 -15.00 -12.76
C VAL A 1 1.40 -13.70 -12.97
N ARG A 2 1.01 -13.09 -11.88
CA ARG A 2 0.30 -11.84 -11.93
C ARG A 2 1.20 -10.69 -11.51
N ILE A 3 1.27 -9.67 -12.35
CA ILE A 3 2.04 -8.47 -12.05
C ILE A 3 1.06 -7.40 -11.58
N MET A 4 1.29 -6.89 -10.38
CA MET A 4 0.47 -5.85 -9.80
C MET A 4 0.74 -4.51 -10.49
N SER A 5 -0.33 -3.79 -10.84
CA SER A 5 -0.18 -2.46 -11.41
C SER A 5 -0.35 -1.41 -10.31
N PHE A 6 0.21 -0.21 -10.55
CA PHE A 6 0.05 0.88 -9.60
C PHE A 6 -1.43 1.26 -9.43
N GLU A 7 -2.20 1.16 -10.50
CA GLU A 7 -3.63 1.48 -10.44
C GLU A 7 -4.38 0.57 -9.47
N GLU A 8 -4.03 -0.71 -9.45
CA GLU A 8 -4.64 -1.65 -8.52
C GLU A 8 -4.28 -1.31 -7.09
N LEU A 9 -3.03 -0.95 -6.85
CA LEU A 9 -2.59 -0.55 -5.51
C LEU A 9 -3.29 0.73 -5.07
N LYS A 10 -3.43 1.69 -5.99
CA LYS A 10 -4.12 2.94 -5.72
C LYS A 10 -5.55 2.72 -5.27
N GLU A 11 -6.26 1.80 -5.94
CA GLU A 11 -7.63 1.44 -5.55
C GLU A 11 -7.69 0.93 -4.11
N VAL A 12 -6.73 0.11 -3.73
CA VAL A 12 -6.69 -0.42 -2.37
C VAL A 12 -6.55 0.70 -1.36
N PHE A 13 -5.67 1.65 -1.63
CA PHE A 13 -5.49 2.80 -0.74
C PHE A 13 -6.76 3.64 -0.64
N VAL A 14 -7.39 3.91 -1.77
CA VAL A 14 -8.61 4.71 -1.78
C VAL A 14 -9.73 4.01 -1.00
N ASP A 15 -9.91 2.73 -1.25
CA ASP A 15 -10.98 1.96 -0.59
C ASP A 15 -10.74 1.79 0.90
N THR A 16 -9.51 1.55 1.29
CA THR A 16 -9.17 1.26 2.68
C THR A 16 -9.08 2.53 3.52
N LEU A 17 -8.44 3.57 3.00
CA LEU A 17 -8.23 4.81 3.73
C LEU A 17 -9.31 5.85 3.45
N ASN A 18 -10.17 5.59 2.48
CA ASN A 18 -11.22 6.53 2.08
C ASN A 18 -10.63 7.90 1.73
N CYS A 19 -9.51 7.90 1.01
CA CYS A 19 -8.83 9.12 0.61
C CYS A 19 -9.04 9.38 -0.88
N ASP A 20 -8.67 10.59 -1.31
CA ASP A 20 -8.77 10.97 -2.71
C ASP A 20 -7.71 10.24 -3.54
N ALA A 21 -8.12 9.73 -4.70
CA ALA A 21 -7.20 9.04 -5.60
C ALA A 21 -6.04 9.94 -6.01
N ASP A 22 -6.27 11.23 -6.15
CA ASP A 22 -5.25 12.19 -6.55
C ASP A 22 -4.11 12.29 -5.55
N LYS A 23 -4.35 11.89 -4.30
CA LYS A 23 -3.32 11.93 -3.27
C LYS A 23 -2.46 10.68 -3.25
N VAL A 24 -2.89 9.65 -3.93
CA VAL A 24 -2.16 8.37 -3.97
C VAL A 24 -1.19 8.38 -5.13
N THR A 25 0.02 8.86 -4.88
CA THR A 25 1.09 8.91 -5.87
C THR A 25 2.30 8.16 -5.32
N MET A 26 3.25 7.86 -6.20
CA MET A 26 4.46 7.14 -5.77
C MET A 26 5.22 7.88 -4.68
N ALA A 27 5.21 9.21 -4.73
CA ALA A 27 5.93 10.02 -3.75
C ALA A 27 5.11 10.35 -2.50
N ALA A 28 3.83 9.99 -2.46
CA ALA A 28 2.97 10.32 -1.35
C ALA A 28 3.46 9.66 -0.06
N SER A 29 3.55 10.46 1.00
CA SER A 29 3.92 9.96 2.32
C SER A 29 2.71 9.31 2.98
N LEU A 30 2.90 8.12 3.52
CA LEU A 30 1.80 7.39 4.17
C LEU A 30 1.28 8.13 5.39
N THR A 31 2.18 8.73 6.17
CA THR A 31 1.78 9.41 7.41
C THR A 31 1.39 10.86 7.20
N GLU A 32 2.08 11.57 6.29
CA GLU A 32 1.85 13.00 6.10
C GLU A 32 0.77 13.30 5.06
N ASP A 33 0.86 12.64 3.91
CA ASP A 33 -0.08 12.91 2.81
C ASP A 33 -1.38 12.13 2.96
N LEU A 34 -1.30 10.88 3.38
CA LEU A 34 -2.46 10.01 3.51
C LEU A 34 -2.94 9.89 4.96
N GLN A 35 -2.14 10.37 5.90
CA GLN A 35 -2.47 10.35 7.33
C GLN A 35 -2.83 8.95 7.84
N ALA A 36 -2.12 7.95 7.34
CA ALA A 36 -2.33 6.58 7.75
C ALA A 36 -1.64 6.33 9.09
N ASP A 37 -2.35 5.70 10.02
CA ASP A 37 -1.76 5.33 11.31
C ASP A 37 -1.52 3.81 11.36
N SER A 38 -1.17 3.29 12.52
CA SER A 38 -0.86 1.87 12.63
C SER A 38 -2.06 0.96 12.40
N LEU A 39 -3.26 1.42 12.73
CA LEU A 39 -4.49 0.66 12.43
C LEU A 39 -4.73 0.61 10.93
N ASP A 40 -4.52 1.73 10.27
CA ASP A 40 -4.66 1.79 8.82
C ASP A 40 -3.65 0.87 8.13
N ALA A 41 -2.44 0.80 8.67
CA ALA A 41 -1.42 -0.10 8.13
C ALA A 41 -1.85 -1.55 8.20
N VAL A 42 -2.46 -1.96 9.31
CA VAL A 42 -2.97 -3.33 9.46
C VAL A 42 -4.08 -3.60 8.45
N GLU A 43 -5.00 -2.67 8.30
CA GLU A 43 -6.10 -2.82 7.36
C GLU A 43 -5.60 -2.88 5.92
N LEU A 44 -4.63 -2.03 5.59
CA LEU A 44 -4.02 -2.06 4.26
C LEU A 44 -3.36 -3.41 3.98
N ASN A 45 -2.65 -3.94 4.97
CA ASN A 45 -1.98 -5.21 4.81
C ASN A 45 -2.97 -6.34 4.54
N MET A 46 -4.09 -6.33 5.25
CA MET A 46 -5.15 -7.31 5.03
C MET A 46 -5.73 -7.20 3.62
N ALA A 47 -5.93 -5.97 3.16
CA ALA A 47 -6.44 -5.72 1.81
C ALA A 47 -5.46 -6.17 0.73
N PHE A 48 -4.15 -5.97 0.96
CA PHE A 48 -3.12 -6.43 0.04
C PHE A 48 -3.14 -7.95 -0.07
N GLU A 49 -3.31 -8.63 1.05
CA GLU A 49 -3.37 -10.10 1.04
C GLU A 49 -4.57 -10.59 0.24
N GLU A 50 -5.72 -9.96 0.43
CA GLU A 50 -6.92 -10.35 -0.30
C GLU A 50 -6.80 -10.10 -1.80
N LYS A 51 -6.24 -8.96 -2.16
CA LYS A 51 -6.21 -8.55 -3.56
C LYS A 51 -5.03 -9.12 -4.33
N PHE A 52 -3.87 -9.17 -3.69
CA PHE A 52 -2.62 -9.55 -4.37
C PHE A 52 -2.04 -10.87 -3.89
N GLY A 53 -2.52 -11.39 -2.77
CA GLY A 53 -1.98 -12.62 -2.20
C GLY A 53 -0.64 -12.46 -1.52
N VAL A 54 -0.24 -11.23 -1.21
CA VAL A 54 1.03 -10.94 -0.53
C VAL A 54 0.77 -9.98 0.62
N THR A 55 1.63 -10.04 1.63
CA THR A 55 1.56 -9.13 2.77
C THR A 55 2.93 -8.53 3.05
N ILE A 56 2.93 -7.45 3.82
CA ILE A 56 4.16 -6.80 4.26
C ILE A 56 4.48 -7.31 5.66
N ALA A 57 5.70 -7.77 5.87
CA ALA A 57 6.11 -8.24 7.20
C ALA A 57 6.09 -7.06 8.17
N ASP A 58 5.70 -7.32 9.42
CA ASP A 58 5.63 -6.27 10.45
C ASP A 58 6.93 -5.51 10.59
N GLU A 59 8.05 -6.21 10.51
CA GLU A 59 9.37 -5.60 10.63
C GLU A 59 9.69 -4.66 9.48
N ASP A 60 9.06 -4.86 8.33
CA ASP A 60 9.29 -4.03 7.15
C ASP A 60 8.35 -2.84 7.08
N LEU A 61 7.18 -2.94 7.73
CA LEU A 61 6.19 -1.86 7.70
C LEU A 61 6.77 -0.52 8.15
N GLY A 62 7.60 -0.54 9.17
CA GLY A 62 8.20 0.67 9.70
C GLY A 62 9.23 1.31 8.78
N THR A 63 9.73 0.58 7.80
CA THR A 63 10.74 1.10 6.88
C THR A 63 10.12 1.67 5.59
N LEU A 64 8.85 1.37 5.34
CA LEU A 64 8.17 1.83 4.13
C LEU A 64 7.49 3.17 4.43
N LYS A 65 7.96 4.22 3.79
CA LYS A 65 7.51 5.57 4.08
C LYS A 65 6.52 6.11 3.07
N THR A 66 6.62 5.68 1.82
CA THR A 66 5.79 6.20 0.73
C THR A 66 5.00 5.10 0.06
N VAL A 67 4.00 5.52 -0.72
CA VAL A 67 3.23 4.58 -1.54
C VAL A 67 4.15 3.83 -2.50
N GLY A 68 5.14 4.54 -3.07
CA GLY A 68 6.11 3.92 -3.96
C GLY A 68 6.93 2.84 -3.30
N ASP A 69 7.31 3.04 -2.04
CA ASP A 69 8.02 2.03 -1.27
C ASP A 69 7.19 0.77 -1.14
N ILE A 70 5.91 0.93 -0.84
CA ILE A 70 4.99 -0.19 -0.72
C ILE A 70 4.79 -0.88 -2.06
N PHE A 71 4.62 -0.09 -3.11
CA PHE A 71 4.45 -0.64 -4.45
C PHE A 71 5.63 -1.52 -4.85
N ASN A 72 6.85 -1.02 -4.66
CA ASN A 72 8.05 -1.77 -5.00
C ASN A 72 8.20 -3.04 -4.17
N TYR A 73 7.86 -2.94 -2.89
CA TYR A 73 7.93 -4.09 -1.99
C TYR A 73 6.95 -5.19 -2.45
N LEU A 74 5.70 -4.82 -2.69
CA LEU A 74 4.68 -5.79 -3.07
C LEU A 74 4.89 -6.33 -4.48
N ALA A 75 5.30 -5.48 -5.40
CA ALA A 75 5.54 -5.89 -6.78
C ALA A 75 6.64 -6.96 -6.87
N ALA A 76 7.66 -6.81 -6.04
CA ALA A 76 8.75 -7.78 -6.01
C ALA A 76 8.28 -9.15 -5.52
N ARG A 77 7.25 -9.19 -4.72
CA ARG A 77 6.74 -10.43 -4.14
C ARG A 77 5.54 -11.00 -4.88
N ALA A 78 4.81 -10.17 -5.60
CA ALA A 78 3.60 -10.59 -6.33
C ALA A 78 3.92 -11.25 -7.67
N ALA A 79 5.10 -11.04 -8.18
CA ALA A 79 5.50 -11.57 -9.48
C ALA A 79 5.72 -13.08 -9.43
#